data_8634c94484d22b6990a209f3b06e4d36
#
_entry.id   8634c94484d22b6990a209f3b06e4d36
#
_cell.length_a   1.000
_cell.length_b   1.000
_cell.length_c   1.000
_cell.angle_alpha   90.00
_cell.angle_beta   90.00
_cell.angle_gamma   90.00
#
_symmetry.space_group_name_H-M   'P 1'
#
loop_
_entity.id
_entity.type
_entity.pdbx_description
1 polymer ?
#
loop_
_entity_poly.entity_id
_entity_poly.type
_entity_poly.pdbx_seq_one_letter_code
_entity_poly.pdbx_strand_id
1 'polypeptide(L)'
;MPLRICLVTPFAWSQPHDVNEHVSGIAKELRNLGHTVTVLAPSGRTTDLIAGRRALARGDDADVIAIGAAIPISRRSSLGVPVGVRANLHLAMLQGRFDVVHGFEPGLPSISYLALRDSEALGVASFFAPERLGYPPRRSLREKLLGRIDALVATSRVAAEAAAERFPGDYRVISPGVDTELFQPGAKRKLIVIEFHAGSLPVARAALRSLRELPGWEVVLLRTKALSTRPGIPLGLRDRVHVRSGRKAATRAVVLAEAAIVVPAPTGSTRLRLEAAAAGAALADPPGVLDQPELAAAAIARLAEDEELRTRRSREARALAESQSFATVAGELDAIYRSLGGRRRARRRDTGPLAARPWILADLHMHTSWSHDCSIEVDELLDHAEAEGLGAIAITDHNVFGGAAEAVERARGRDLIVIPGEEVKTDDQGEVIGLFLREEIPRGMSFSETVAAIREQEGVVYLPHPFDRMHAIPFPTTLHRQLHEIDVLEVYNARLLFEGYNDEALRFARKYGLPAGAGSDAHVLQGVGTGALRMRSFQGPEEFLLSLRTAEVLRRPKSLAYLQSLKWVAQVKEKVR
;
A
#
# COMPACT_ATOMS: atom_id res chain seq x y z
N MET A 1 16.94 12.86 -3.44
CA MET A 1 15.96 13.79 -4.06
C MET A 1 14.77 13.95 -3.14
N PRO A 2 14.13 15.14 -3.08
CA PRO A 2 12.87 15.32 -2.36
C PRO A 2 11.76 14.44 -2.98
N LEU A 3 10.93 13.86 -2.14
CA LEU A 3 9.75 13.06 -2.52
C LEU A 3 8.48 13.86 -2.27
N ARG A 4 7.43 13.59 -3.05
CA ARG A 4 6.06 14.03 -2.78
C ARG A 4 5.33 12.89 -2.07
N ILE A 5 5.02 13.07 -0.80
CA ILE A 5 4.48 12.03 0.08
C ILE A 5 3.06 12.39 0.50
N CYS A 6 2.15 11.43 0.34
CA CYS A 6 0.78 11.52 0.83
C CYS A 6 0.61 10.60 2.04
N LEU A 7 0.34 11.15 3.21
CA LEU A 7 -0.03 10.41 4.41
C LEU A 7 -1.55 10.39 4.55
N VAL A 8 -2.16 9.21 4.69
CA VAL A 8 -3.62 9.07 4.70
C VAL A 8 -4.06 8.42 6.00
N THR A 9 -4.80 9.16 6.83
CA THR A 9 -5.38 8.64 8.08
C THR A 9 -6.89 8.43 7.97
N PRO A 10 -7.43 7.33 8.54
CA PRO A 10 -8.88 7.08 8.54
C PRO A 10 -9.64 7.89 9.57
N PHE A 11 -8.95 8.53 10.53
CA PHE A 11 -9.55 9.19 11.68
C PHE A 11 -9.77 10.69 11.43
N ALA A 12 -10.86 11.23 11.98
CA ALA A 12 -11.20 12.64 11.84
C ALA A 12 -10.07 13.55 12.35
N TRP A 13 -9.51 14.38 11.47
CA TRP A 13 -8.42 15.29 11.83
C TRP A 13 -8.83 16.35 12.88
N SER A 14 -10.12 16.70 12.88
CA SER A 14 -10.71 17.62 13.85
C SER A 14 -10.79 17.08 15.28
N GLN A 15 -10.41 15.82 15.51
CA GLN A 15 -10.49 15.17 16.82
C GLN A 15 -9.13 14.57 17.21
N PRO A 16 -8.73 14.69 18.50
CA PRO A 16 -7.52 14.05 18.99
C PRO A 16 -7.61 12.54 18.83
N HIS A 17 -6.63 11.95 18.17
CA HIS A 17 -6.48 10.51 17.97
C HIS A 17 -5.00 10.14 17.90
N ASP A 18 -4.61 9.01 18.48
CA ASP A 18 -3.21 8.58 18.59
C ASP A 18 -2.53 8.48 17.20
N VAL A 19 -3.24 7.90 16.22
CA VAL A 19 -2.75 7.81 14.84
C VAL A 19 -2.59 9.20 14.20
N ASN A 20 -3.53 10.13 14.42
CA ASN A 20 -3.43 11.47 13.85
C ASN A 20 -2.27 12.26 14.47
N GLU A 21 -2.02 12.13 15.78
CA GLU A 21 -0.88 12.76 16.45
C GLU A 21 0.44 12.18 15.90
N HIS A 22 0.51 10.86 15.69
CA HIS A 22 1.65 10.21 15.05
C HIS A 22 1.84 10.71 13.60
N VAL A 23 0.79 10.72 12.78
CA VAL A 23 0.84 11.23 11.39
C VAL A 23 1.29 12.68 11.34
N SER A 24 0.82 13.53 12.28
CA SER A 24 1.24 14.93 12.37
C SER A 24 2.72 15.07 12.70
N GLY A 25 3.22 14.27 13.67
CA GLY A 25 4.63 14.29 14.07
C GLY A 25 5.57 13.85 12.94
N ILE A 26 5.28 12.71 12.30
CA ILE A 26 6.11 12.26 11.18
C ILE A 26 6.01 13.18 9.96
N ALA A 27 4.84 13.80 9.70
CA ALA A 27 4.70 14.76 8.61
C ALA A 27 5.61 15.99 8.80
N LYS A 28 5.70 16.50 10.04
CA LYS A 28 6.61 17.59 10.40
C LYS A 28 8.06 17.19 10.10
N GLU A 29 8.49 16.03 10.58
CA GLU A 29 9.87 15.60 10.42
C GLU A 29 10.23 15.22 8.99
N LEU A 30 9.32 14.61 8.23
CA LEU A 30 9.53 14.35 6.81
C LEU A 30 9.69 15.65 5.99
N ARG A 31 8.96 16.73 6.38
CA ARG A 31 9.19 18.07 5.79
C ARG A 31 10.55 18.63 6.17
N ASN A 32 10.99 18.44 7.42
CA ASN A 32 12.33 18.81 7.88
C ASN A 32 13.43 18.09 7.08
N LEU A 33 13.18 16.85 6.62
CA LEU A 33 14.05 16.10 5.71
C LEU A 33 13.99 16.60 4.25
N GLY A 34 13.19 17.63 3.96
CA GLY A 34 13.09 18.27 2.64
C GLY A 34 12.04 17.67 1.71
N HIS A 35 11.13 16.83 2.20
CA HIS A 35 10.03 16.28 1.40
C HIS A 35 8.83 17.21 1.34
N THR A 36 8.05 17.13 0.25
CA THR A 36 6.71 17.71 0.19
C THR A 36 5.72 16.71 0.77
N VAL A 37 5.06 17.04 1.88
CA VAL A 37 4.16 16.10 2.58
C VAL A 37 2.77 16.68 2.69
N THR A 38 1.79 15.97 2.15
CA THR A 38 0.35 16.28 2.27
C THR A 38 -0.34 15.22 3.11
N VAL A 39 -1.13 15.63 4.08
CA VAL A 39 -1.97 14.73 4.88
C VAL A 39 -3.39 14.74 4.35
N LEU A 40 -3.94 13.58 4.01
CA LEU A 40 -5.36 13.41 3.68
C LEU A 40 -6.08 12.78 4.87
N ALA A 41 -7.14 13.45 5.34
CA ALA A 41 -7.90 13.00 6.49
C ALA A 41 -9.39 13.37 6.36
N PRO A 42 -10.31 12.63 6.98
CA PRO A 42 -11.69 13.08 7.14
C PRO A 42 -11.76 14.19 8.21
N SER A 43 -12.81 15.00 8.18
CA SER A 43 -13.08 15.98 9.26
C SER A 43 -14.55 16.01 9.67
N GLY A 44 -14.78 16.24 10.96
CA GLY A 44 -16.10 16.52 11.52
C GLY A 44 -16.50 18.00 11.45
N ARG A 45 -15.61 18.89 10.95
CA ARG A 45 -15.86 20.33 10.86
C ARG A 45 -16.14 20.75 9.42
N THR A 46 -17.25 21.43 9.20
CA THR A 46 -17.62 21.93 7.87
C THR A 46 -16.60 22.91 7.30
N THR A 47 -15.98 23.73 8.16
CA THR A 47 -14.91 24.67 7.77
C THR A 47 -13.72 23.97 7.13
N ASP A 48 -13.28 22.83 7.70
CA ASP A 48 -12.15 22.06 7.19
C ASP A 48 -12.49 21.45 5.83
N LEU A 49 -13.73 20.97 5.67
CA LEU A 49 -14.22 20.38 4.40
C LEU A 49 -14.31 21.42 3.29
N ILE A 50 -14.74 22.66 3.62
CA ILE A 50 -14.76 23.77 2.66
C ILE A 50 -13.35 24.16 2.27
N ALA A 51 -12.44 24.26 3.24
CA ALA A 51 -11.02 24.55 2.98
C ALA A 51 -10.37 23.48 2.11
N GLY A 52 -10.59 22.19 2.43
CA GLY A 52 -10.10 21.07 1.63
C GLY A 52 -10.61 21.09 0.18
N ARG A 53 -11.90 21.35 -0.05
CA ARG A 53 -12.46 21.49 -1.41
C ARG A 53 -11.84 22.66 -2.18
N ARG A 54 -11.60 23.79 -1.50
CA ARG A 54 -10.95 24.98 -2.11
C ARG A 54 -9.50 24.66 -2.51
N ALA A 55 -8.74 24.01 -1.63
CA ALA A 55 -7.37 23.59 -1.93
C ALA A 55 -7.33 22.68 -3.15
N LEU A 56 -8.21 21.67 -3.22
CA LEU A 56 -8.34 20.80 -4.38
C LEU A 56 -8.77 21.54 -5.65
N ALA A 57 -9.69 22.49 -5.57
CA ALA A 57 -10.14 23.24 -6.74
C ALA A 57 -9.06 24.16 -7.31
N ARG A 58 -8.16 24.67 -6.46
CA ARG A 58 -7.04 25.54 -6.87
C ARG A 58 -5.77 24.79 -7.23
N GLY A 59 -5.64 23.54 -6.79
CA GLY A 59 -4.39 22.78 -6.90
C GLY A 59 -3.30 23.28 -5.94
N ASP A 60 -3.73 23.86 -4.80
CA ASP A 60 -2.79 24.41 -3.80
C ASP A 60 -2.09 23.25 -3.05
N ASP A 61 -0.78 23.38 -2.82
CA ASP A 61 -0.04 22.51 -1.91
C ASP A 61 -0.44 22.85 -0.46
N ALA A 62 -1.33 22.05 0.11
CA ALA A 62 -1.78 22.21 1.48
C ALA A 62 -1.21 21.11 2.37
N ASP A 63 -0.80 21.47 3.58
CA ASP A 63 -0.26 20.53 4.59
C ASP A 63 -1.25 19.45 4.97
N VAL A 64 -2.54 19.81 5.06
CA VAL A 64 -3.65 18.92 5.40
C VAL A 64 -4.85 19.24 4.51
N ILE A 65 -5.35 18.24 3.83
CA ILE A 65 -6.57 18.34 3.00
C ILE A 65 -7.65 17.46 3.64
N ALA A 66 -8.74 18.09 4.08
CA ALA A 66 -9.88 17.36 4.60
C ALA A 66 -10.70 16.77 3.46
N ILE A 67 -10.72 15.43 3.38
CA ILE A 67 -11.47 14.66 2.37
C ILE A 67 -12.59 13.88 3.04
N GLY A 68 -13.83 14.34 2.86
CA GLY A 68 -15.01 13.68 3.36
C GLY A 68 -15.33 13.94 4.84
N ALA A 69 -16.60 13.74 5.15
CA ALA A 69 -17.12 13.91 6.50
C ALA A 69 -16.73 12.73 7.39
N ALA A 70 -16.42 13.01 8.65
CA ALA A 70 -16.29 11.99 9.68
C ALA A 70 -17.67 11.74 10.32
N ILE A 71 -18.12 10.50 10.26
CA ILE A 71 -19.33 10.06 10.96
C ILE A 71 -18.91 9.30 12.20
N PRO A 72 -19.41 9.67 13.40
CA PRO A 72 -19.11 8.90 14.61
C PRO A 72 -19.76 7.51 14.48
N ILE A 73 -18.93 6.46 14.40
CA ILE A 73 -19.39 5.05 14.38
C ILE A 73 -19.77 4.62 15.81
N SER A 74 -19.18 5.25 16.82
CA SER A 74 -19.52 5.09 18.21
C SER A 74 -19.25 6.38 18.98
N ARG A 75 -19.76 6.48 20.24
CA ARG A 75 -19.36 7.57 21.17
C ARG A 75 -17.84 7.66 21.39
N ARG A 76 -17.05 6.69 20.90
CA ARG A 76 -15.62 6.51 21.19
C ARG A 76 -14.71 6.54 19.96
N SER A 77 -15.22 6.42 18.75
CA SER A 77 -14.40 6.48 17.52
C SER A 77 -15.12 7.23 16.41
N SER A 78 -14.42 8.21 15.83
CA SER A 78 -14.87 8.93 14.66
C SER A 78 -14.06 8.44 13.47
N LEU A 79 -14.62 7.51 12.73
CA LEU A 79 -14.10 7.04 11.45
C LEU A 79 -14.71 7.87 10.34
N GLY A 80 -13.90 8.28 9.37
CA GLY A 80 -14.41 8.80 8.12
C GLY A 80 -15.08 7.68 7.32
N VAL A 81 -16.38 7.77 7.12
CA VAL A 81 -17.07 6.84 6.21
C VAL A 81 -16.70 7.21 4.77
N PRO A 82 -16.32 6.24 3.92
CA PRO A 82 -15.85 6.50 2.57
C PRO A 82 -16.98 6.82 1.57
N VAL A 83 -18.10 7.41 2.03
CA VAL A 83 -19.24 7.77 1.19
C VAL A 83 -19.01 9.15 0.58
N GLY A 84 -19.11 9.25 -0.75
CA GLY A 84 -18.97 10.52 -1.48
C GLY A 84 -17.55 11.10 -1.57
N VAL A 85 -16.52 10.36 -1.10
CA VAL A 85 -15.13 10.86 -1.06
C VAL A 85 -14.30 10.52 -2.30
N ARG A 86 -14.75 9.58 -3.14
CA ARG A 86 -13.96 9.05 -4.26
C ARG A 86 -13.50 10.13 -5.24
N ALA A 87 -14.37 11.03 -5.64
CA ALA A 87 -14.02 12.09 -6.61
C ALA A 87 -12.96 13.02 -6.04
N ASN A 88 -13.12 13.47 -4.79
CA ASN A 88 -12.14 14.33 -4.13
C ASN A 88 -10.81 13.61 -3.89
N LEU A 89 -10.84 12.33 -3.53
CA LEU A 89 -9.64 11.52 -3.36
C LEU A 89 -8.91 11.34 -4.70
N HIS A 90 -9.63 11.02 -5.76
CA HIS A 90 -9.07 10.89 -7.10
C HIS A 90 -8.43 12.21 -7.57
N LEU A 91 -9.11 13.33 -7.36
CA LEU A 91 -8.59 14.66 -7.68
C LEU A 91 -7.31 14.97 -6.88
N ALA A 92 -7.29 14.67 -5.57
CA ALA A 92 -6.11 14.84 -4.72
C ALA A 92 -4.93 14.00 -5.22
N MET A 93 -5.17 12.74 -5.63
CA MET A 93 -4.12 11.87 -6.17
C MET A 93 -3.57 12.37 -7.51
N LEU A 94 -4.43 12.85 -8.41
CA LEU A 94 -4.02 13.40 -9.71
C LEU A 94 -3.19 14.68 -9.56
N GLN A 95 -3.65 15.61 -8.74
CA GLN A 95 -2.97 16.90 -8.53
C GLN A 95 -1.68 16.75 -7.73
N GLY A 96 -1.72 15.92 -6.68
CA GLY A 96 -0.59 15.73 -5.78
C GLY A 96 0.61 15.07 -6.45
N ARG A 97 0.41 14.28 -7.54
CA ARG A 97 1.48 13.54 -8.24
C ARG A 97 2.46 12.89 -7.27
N PHE A 98 1.90 12.21 -6.27
CA PHE A 98 2.68 11.63 -5.18
C PHE A 98 3.62 10.52 -5.66
N ASP A 99 4.81 10.48 -5.09
CA ASP A 99 5.75 9.37 -5.24
C ASP A 99 5.36 8.21 -4.32
N VAL A 100 4.90 8.55 -3.11
CA VAL A 100 4.50 7.60 -2.08
C VAL A 100 3.12 7.96 -1.53
N VAL A 101 2.26 6.96 -1.38
CA VAL A 101 1.01 7.04 -0.60
C VAL A 101 1.13 6.09 0.58
N HIS A 102 1.15 6.64 1.79
CA HIS A 102 1.23 5.89 3.03
C HIS A 102 -0.12 5.91 3.75
N GLY A 103 -0.83 4.79 3.72
CA GLY A 103 -2.12 4.62 4.38
C GLY A 103 -1.99 4.01 5.77
N PHE A 104 -2.58 4.68 6.77
CA PHE A 104 -2.63 4.19 8.14
C PHE A 104 -3.93 3.42 8.37
N GLU A 105 -3.85 2.27 9.07
CA GLU A 105 -5.00 1.39 9.37
C GLU A 105 -5.86 1.03 8.13
N PRO A 106 -5.27 0.54 7.03
CA PRO A 106 -6.04 0.23 5.82
C PRO A 106 -6.97 -0.98 5.98
N GLY A 107 -6.85 -1.73 7.07
CA GLY A 107 -7.78 -2.79 7.47
C GLY A 107 -9.15 -2.28 7.96
N LEU A 108 -9.38 -0.96 7.91
CA LEU A 108 -10.66 -0.32 8.20
C LEU A 108 -11.35 0.13 6.90
N PRO A 109 -12.70 0.18 6.85
CA PRO A 109 -13.46 0.74 5.73
C PRO A 109 -13.28 2.26 5.68
N SER A 110 -12.21 2.75 5.05
CA SER A 110 -11.75 4.13 5.20
C SER A 110 -11.11 4.70 3.94
N ILE A 111 -10.78 5.99 3.99
CA ILE A 111 -10.03 6.65 2.92
C ILE A 111 -8.62 6.09 2.75
N SER A 112 -7.98 5.55 3.81
CA SER A 112 -6.68 4.89 3.72
C SER A 112 -6.73 3.66 2.81
N TYR A 113 -7.78 2.83 2.98
CA TYR A 113 -8.02 1.70 2.09
C TYR A 113 -8.22 2.16 0.63
N LEU A 114 -9.07 3.19 0.42
CA LEU A 114 -9.35 3.70 -0.93
C LEU A 114 -8.11 4.30 -1.58
N ALA A 115 -7.31 5.07 -0.82
CA ALA A 115 -6.10 5.69 -1.30
C ALA A 115 -5.06 4.65 -1.78
N LEU A 116 -4.80 3.62 -0.97
CA LEU A 116 -3.88 2.54 -1.36
C LEU A 116 -4.42 1.71 -2.53
N ARG A 117 -5.73 1.47 -2.59
CA ARG A 117 -6.37 0.73 -3.67
C ARG A 117 -6.31 1.46 -5.01
N ASP A 118 -6.54 2.77 -5.03
CA ASP A 118 -6.76 3.54 -6.26
C ASP A 118 -5.53 4.35 -6.71
N SER A 119 -4.46 4.41 -5.89
CA SER A 119 -3.23 5.16 -6.18
C SER A 119 -2.34 4.48 -7.23
N GLU A 120 -1.69 5.29 -8.07
CA GLU A 120 -0.58 4.90 -8.94
C GLU A 120 0.80 5.16 -8.30
N ALA A 121 0.86 5.70 -7.06
CA ALA A 121 2.08 5.90 -6.31
C ALA A 121 2.53 4.61 -5.59
N LEU A 122 3.79 4.59 -5.13
CA LEU A 122 4.28 3.52 -4.25
C LEU A 122 3.46 3.49 -2.97
N GLY A 123 2.94 2.32 -2.60
CA GLY A 123 2.02 2.14 -1.49
C GLY A 123 2.72 1.64 -0.24
N VAL A 124 2.55 2.33 0.88
CA VAL A 124 2.99 1.86 2.21
C VAL A 124 1.78 1.76 3.12
N ALA A 125 1.69 0.71 3.90
CA ALA A 125 0.59 0.48 4.84
C ALA A 125 1.11 0.32 6.26
N SER A 126 0.60 1.12 7.20
CA SER A 126 0.92 1.00 8.64
C SER A 126 -0.26 0.51 9.47
N PHE A 127 0.01 -0.44 10.35
CA PHE A 127 -0.95 -1.08 11.25
C PHE A 127 -0.63 -0.79 12.72
N PHE A 128 -1.61 -0.26 13.45
CA PHE A 128 -1.49 0.17 14.84
C PHE A 128 -2.31 -0.71 15.80
N ALA A 129 -3.55 -1.03 15.44
CA ALA A 129 -4.51 -1.74 16.28
C ALA A 129 -5.03 -3.00 15.58
N PRO A 130 -4.40 -4.15 15.79
CA PRO A 130 -4.72 -5.40 15.11
C PRO A 130 -6.16 -5.89 15.32
N GLU A 131 -6.73 -5.65 16.48
CA GLU A 131 -8.10 -6.07 16.81
C GLU A 131 -9.20 -5.41 15.97
N ARG A 132 -8.86 -4.38 15.20
CA ARG A 132 -9.78 -3.65 14.31
C ARG A 132 -9.69 -4.04 12.85
N LEU A 133 -8.80 -4.97 12.50
CA LEU A 133 -8.53 -5.37 11.12
C LEU A 133 -9.60 -6.34 10.61
N GLY A 134 -10.69 -5.85 10.07
CA GLY A 134 -11.78 -6.68 9.53
C GLY A 134 -12.10 -6.41 8.06
N TYR A 135 -11.58 -5.35 7.47
CA TYR A 135 -11.91 -4.89 6.15
C TYR A 135 -10.72 -5.00 5.17
N PRO A 136 -10.96 -5.31 3.90
CA PRO A 136 -12.20 -5.81 3.32
C PRO A 136 -12.53 -7.24 3.77
N PRO A 137 -13.82 -7.60 3.88
CA PRO A 137 -14.23 -8.89 4.46
C PRO A 137 -13.84 -10.09 3.59
N ARG A 138 -13.84 -9.94 2.26
CA ARG A 138 -13.48 -11.00 1.33
C ARG A 138 -11.96 -11.12 1.18
N ARG A 139 -11.43 -12.35 1.26
CA ARG A 139 -10.00 -12.64 1.10
C ARG A 139 -9.46 -12.11 -0.23
N SER A 140 -10.15 -12.35 -1.34
CA SER A 140 -9.74 -11.87 -2.66
C SER A 140 -9.57 -10.35 -2.76
N LEU A 141 -10.39 -9.56 -2.02
CA LEU A 141 -10.23 -8.11 -1.97
C LEU A 141 -9.03 -7.67 -1.12
N ARG A 142 -8.66 -8.45 -0.10
CA ARG A 142 -7.44 -8.21 0.69
C ARG A 142 -6.20 -8.52 -0.13
N GLU A 143 -6.20 -9.65 -0.85
CA GLU A 143 -5.11 -10.01 -1.78
C GLU A 143 -4.94 -8.94 -2.87
N LYS A 144 -6.06 -8.44 -3.40
CA LYS A 144 -6.04 -7.31 -4.34
C LYS A 144 -5.42 -6.05 -3.74
N LEU A 145 -5.68 -5.73 -2.49
CA LEU A 145 -5.06 -4.60 -1.80
C LEU A 145 -3.57 -4.84 -1.58
N LEU A 146 -3.18 -6.06 -1.13
CA LEU A 146 -1.78 -6.44 -0.91
C LEU A 146 -0.94 -6.29 -2.19
N GLY A 147 -1.49 -6.67 -3.34
CA GLY A 147 -0.83 -6.45 -4.64
C GLY A 147 -0.54 -4.99 -4.99
N ARG A 148 -1.05 -4.04 -4.21
CA ARG A 148 -0.83 -2.59 -4.38
C ARG A 148 0.03 -1.97 -3.31
N ILE A 149 0.39 -2.74 -2.28
CA ILE A 149 1.22 -2.30 -1.17
C ILE A 149 2.64 -2.78 -1.40
N ASP A 150 3.59 -1.85 -1.38
CA ASP A 150 5.01 -2.12 -1.60
C ASP A 150 5.77 -2.39 -0.31
N ALA A 151 5.27 -1.87 0.82
CA ALA A 151 5.82 -2.14 2.14
C ALA A 151 4.72 -2.17 3.20
N LEU A 152 4.84 -3.15 4.09
CA LEU A 152 4.00 -3.31 5.28
C LEU A 152 4.79 -2.87 6.51
N VAL A 153 4.18 -2.02 7.31
CA VAL A 153 4.75 -1.49 8.56
C VAL A 153 3.80 -1.81 9.70
N ALA A 154 4.33 -2.19 10.85
CA ALA A 154 3.56 -2.37 12.08
C ALA A 154 4.25 -1.68 13.24
N THR A 155 3.47 -1.22 14.23
CA THR A 155 4.01 -0.48 15.38
C THR A 155 4.66 -1.36 16.43
N SER A 156 4.48 -2.67 16.35
CA SER A 156 5.08 -3.66 17.24
C SER A 156 5.07 -5.04 16.58
N ARG A 157 5.84 -5.98 17.13
CA ARG A 157 5.80 -7.38 16.67
C ARG A 157 4.40 -8.01 16.86
N VAL A 158 3.74 -7.73 17.98
CA VAL A 158 2.35 -8.19 18.22
C VAL A 158 1.38 -7.62 17.18
N ALA A 159 1.52 -6.34 16.84
CA ALA A 159 0.70 -5.73 15.78
C ALA A 159 1.00 -6.35 14.40
N ALA A 160 2.26 -6.69 14.11
CA ALA A 160 2.65 -7.36 12.87
C ALA A 160 2.03 -8.77 12.77
N GLU A 161 2.17 -9.57 13.80
CA GLU A 161 1.62 -10.94 13.86
C GLU A 161 0.09 -10.95 13.68
N ALA A 162 -0.61 -10.09 14.41
CA ALA A 162 -2.06 -9.98 14.29
C ALA A 162 -2.53 -9.39 12.94
N ALA A 163 -1.76 -8.48 12.34
CA ALA A 163 -2.04 -7.97 11.00
C ALA A 163 -1.82 -9.06 9.94
N ALA A 164 -0.75 -9.87 10.08
CA ALA A 164 -0.38 -10.93 9.13
C ALA A 164 -1.45 -12.02 8.99
N GLU A 165 -2.28 -12.27 10.00
CA GLU A 165 -3.41 -13.21 9.91
C GLU A 165 -4.37 -12.85 8.76
N ARG A 166 -4.52 -11.56 8.45
CA ARG A 166 -5.44 -11.07 7.42
C ARG A 166 -4.76 -10.44 6.22
N PHE A 167 -3.58 -9.89 6.43
CA PHE A 167 -2.73 -9.26 5.43
C PHE A 167 -1.34 -9.91 5.49
N PRO A 168 -1.18 -11.14 4.96
CA PRO A 168 0.10 -11.85 5.00
C PRO A 168 1.18 -11.09 4.24
N GLY A 169 2.40 -11.08 4.78
CA GLY A 169 3.57 -10.41 4.19
C GLY A 169 4.64 -10.11 5.22
N ASP A 170 5.75 -9.54 4.75
CA ASP A 170 6.89 -9.17 5.57
C ASP A 170 6.70 -7.77 6.17
N TYR A 171 6.63 -7.68 7.47
CA TYR A 171 6.41 -6.44 8.19
C TYR A 171 7.72 -5.82 8.69
N ARG A 172 7.91 -4.52 8.39
CA ARG A 172 8.88 -3.69 9.11
C ARG A 172 8.24 -3.24 10.41
N VAL A 173 8.90 -3.51 11.54
CA VAL A 173 8.42 -3.04 12.85
C VAL A 173 9.05 -1.68 13.13
N ILE A 174 8.22 -0.63 13.15
CA ILE A 174 8.61 0.74 13.47
C ILE A 174 7.73 1.22 14.62
N SER A 175 8.32 1.42 15.79
CA SER A 175 7.60 1.89 16.97
C SER A 175 6.95 3.26 16.76
N PRO A 176 5.85 3.58 17.44
CA PRO A 176 5.27 4.92 17.40
C PRO A 176 6.29 5.97 17.86
N GLY A 177 6.28 7.12 17.20
CA GLY A 177 7.15 8.24 17.58
C GLY A 177 6.61 9.08 18.73
N VAL A 178 7.50 9.83 19.37
CA VAL A 178 7.19 10.83 20.38
C VAL A 178 7.88 12.16 20.08
N ASP A 179 7.22 13.27 20.42
CA ASP A 179 7.77 14.61 20.32
C ASP A 179 8.65 14.91 21.55
N THR A 180 9.95 14.68 21.41
CA THR A 180 10.93 14.91 22.49
C THR A 180 11.22 16.40 22.75
N GLU A 181 10.80 17.30 21.86
CA GLU A 181 10.88 18.76 22.07
C GLU A 181 9.71 19.27 22.91
N LEU A 182 8.51 18.73 22.67
CA LEU A 182 7.31 19.08 23.44
C LEU A 182 7.31 18.44 24.83
N PHE A 183 7.73 17.17 24.91
CA PHE A 183 7.77 16.40 26.17
C PHE A 183 9.19 16.39 26.73
N GLN A 184 9.56 17.52 27.37
CA GLN A 184 10.86 17.66 28.04
C GLN A 184 10.76 17.46 29.55
N PRO A 185 11.84 16.97 30.18
CA PRO A 185 11.93 16.95 31.64
C PRO A 185 11.84 18.34 32.24
N GLY A 186 10.96 18.53 33.23
CA GLY A 186 10.89 19.68 34.07
C GLY A 186 11.39 19.41 35.50
N ALA A 187 11.24 20.37 36.39
CA ALA A 187 11.51 20.18 37.83
C ALA A 187 10.54 19.14 38.40
N LYS A 188 11.09 17.96 38.78
CA LYS A 188 10.31 16.87 39.33
C LYS A 188 9.85 17.16 40.74
N ARG A 189 8.60 16.88 41.04
CA ARG A 189 8.03 16.95 42.36
C ARG A 189 7.44 15.59 42.75
N LYS A 190 7.05 15.37 43.98
CA LYS A 190 6.42 14.14 44.48
C LYS A 190 5.02 13.98 43.88
N LEU A 191 4.98 13.85 42.55
CA LEU A 191 3.77 13.72 41.74
C LEU A 191 3.75 12.39 41.01
N ILE A 192 2.66 11.61 41.22
CA ILE A 192 2.33 10.41 40.50
C ILE A 192 1.25 10.74 39.48
N VAL A 193 1.48 10.45 38.22
CA VAL A 193 0.46 10.58 37.15
C VAL A 193 -0.05 9.19 36.78
N ILE A 194 -1.35 8.99 36.86
CA ILE A 194 -2.01 7.72 36.50
C ILE A 194 -2.85 7.96 35.25
N GLU A 195 -2.58 7.20 34.19
CA GLU A 195 -3.45 7.21 33.03
C GLU A 195 -4.82 6.63 33.36
N PHE A 196 -5.86 7.42 33.12
CA PHE A 196 -7.21 7.09 33.57
C PHE A 196 -8.20 6.97 32.43
N HIS A 197 -8.63 5.75 32.16
CA HIS A 197 -9.73 5.39 31.25
C HIS A 197 -10.39 4.08 31.71
N ALA A 198 -11.44 3.62 31.01
CA ALA A 198 -12.20 2.45 31.43
C ALA A 198 -11.34 1.17 31.62
N GLY A 199 -10.37 0.94 30.74
CA GLY A 199 -9.48 -0.24 30.78
C GLY A 199 -8.37 -0.16 31.85
N SER A 200 -8.09 1.03 32.42
CA SER A 200 -7.09 1.21 33.49
C SER A 200 -7.69 1.30 34.89
N LEU A 201 -9.01 1.15 35.03
CA LEU A 201 -9.70 1.38 36.30
C LEU A 201 -9.21 0.46 37.46
N PRO A 202 -8.94 -0.85 37.29
CA PRO A 202 -8.40 -1.69 38.35
C PRO A 202 -7.01 -1.21 38.80
N VAL A 203 -6.11 -0.92 37.85
CA VAL A 203 -4.76 -0.43 38.12
C VAL A 203 -4.79 0.93 38.82
N ALA A 204 -5.64 1.86 38.34
CA ALA A 204 -5.80 3.16 38.98
C ALA A 204 -6.32 3.05 40.44
N ARG A 205 -7.21 2.11 40.73
CA ARG A 205 -7.69 1.86 42.09
C ARG A 205 -6.58 1.32 43.01
N ALA A 206 -5.77 0.38 42.49
CA ALA A 206 -4.63 -0.17 43.23
C ALA A 206 -3.60 0.95 43.50
N ALA A 207 -3.26 1.74 42.50
CA ALA A 207 -2.35 2.87 42.62
C ALA A 207 -2.83 3.95 43.62
N LEU A 208 -4.14 4.24 43.65
CA LEU A 208 -4.71 5.17 44.63
C LEU A 208 -4.63 4.64 46.07
N ARG A 209 -4.68 3.32 46.30
CA ARG A 209 -4.53 2.72 47.64
C ARG A 209 -3.11 2.95 48.18
N SER A 210 -2.07 2.82 47.35
CA SER A 210 -0.69 3.03 47.78
C SER A 210 -0.41 4.46 48.27
N LEU A 211 -1.17 5.46 47.82
CA LEU A 211 -1.01 6.85 48.24
C LEU A 211 -1.24 7.04 49.76
N ARG A 212 -1.93 6.14 50.46
CA ARG A 212 -2.13 6.21 51.91
C ARG A 212 -0.82 6.10 52.70
N GLU A 213 0.12 5.30 52.17
CA GLU A 213 1.41 5.01 52.77
C GLU A 213 2.53 5.96 52.30
N LEU A 214 2.19 6.91 51.40
CA LEU A 214 3.13 7.84 50.77
C LEU A 214 2.83 9.28 51.18
N PRO A 215 3.29 9.76 52.35
CA PRO A 215 3.08 11.14 52.78
C PRO A 215 3.78 12.14 51.87
N GLY A 216 3.10 13.24 51.59
CA GLY A 216 3.61 14.31 50.74
C GLY A 216 3.61 14.04 49.24
N TRP A 217 3.14 12.87 48.79
CA TRP A 217 2.92 12.59 47.38
C TRP A 217 1.52 13.01 46.95
N GLU A 218 1.39 13.57 45.74
CA GLU A 218 0.13 13.89 45.06
C GLU A 218 -0.11 12.97 43.88
N VAL A 219 -1.36 12.86 43.47
CA VAL A 219 -1.76 12.08 42.29
C VAL A 219 -2.55 12.94 41.31
N VAL A 220 -2.19 12.87 40.05
CA VAL A 220 -3.02 13.33 38.94
C VAL A 220 -3.60 12.13 38.18
N LEU A 221 -4.92 12.00 38.19
CA LEU A 221 -5.65 11.11 37.30
C LEU A 221 -5.81 11.81 35.94
N LEU A 222 -5.00 11.39 34.97
CA LEU A 222 -4.93 12.00 33.66
C LEU A 222 -5.87 11.27 32.68
N ARG A 223 -6.98 11.91 32.31
CA ARG A 223 -7.99 11.35 31.40
C ARG A 223 -7.56 11.50 29.93
N THR A 224 -7.06 10.42 29.34
CA THR A 224 -6.63 10.39 27.92
C THR A 224 -7.78 10.07 26.97
N LYS A 225 -8.82 9.38 27.44
CA LYS A 225 -10.02 9.03 26.66
C LYS A 225 -11.28 9.54 27.34
N ALA A 226 -12.37 9.66 26.58
CA ALA A 226 -13.67 10.01 27.14
C ALA A 226 -14.17 8.91 28.10
N LEU A 227 -14.57 9.29 29.29
CA LEU A 227 -15.09 8.39 30.34
C LEU A 227 -16.49 8.80 30.74
N SER A 228 -17.34 7.79 30.89
CA SER A 228 -18.68 7.93 31.49
C SER A 228 -18.68 7.79 33.00
N THR A 229 -17.61 7.25 33.59
CA THR A 229 -17.50 6.98 35.04
C THR A 229 -16.56 7.97 35.74
N ARG A 230 -16.95 8.43 36.93
CA ARG A 230 -16.05 9.21 37.80
C ARG A 230 -15.15 8.25 38.59
N PRO A 231 -13.87 8.60 38.80
CA PRO A 231 -13.01 7.82 39.69
C PRO A 231 -13.58 7.87 41.11
N GLY A 232 -13.68 6.71 41.77
CA GLY A 232 -14.00 6.64 43.20
C GLY A 232 -12.77 7.07 44.02
N ILE A 233 -12.64 8.35 44.34
CA ILE A 233 -11.54 8.88 45.16
C ILE A 233 -11.94 8.72 46.64
N PRO A 234 -11.14 7.99 47.45
CA PRO A 234 -11.40 7.87 48.88
C PRO A 234 -11.42 9.24 49.57
N LEU A 235 -12.31 9.42 50.57
CA LEU A 235 -12.50 10.70 51.26
C LEU A 235 -11.18 11.29 51.79
N GLY A 236 -10.35 10.48 52.44
CA GLY A 236 -9.07 10.91 53.02
C GLY A 236 -7.94 11.21 52.01
N LEU A 237 -8.21 11.06 50.72
CA LEU A 237 -7.22 11.35 49.66
C LEU A 237 -7.66 12.49 48.72
N ARG A 238 -8.81 13.13 48.98
CA ARG A 238 -9.38 14.10 48.05
C ARG A 238 -8.49 15.36 47.87
N ASP A 239 -7.80 15.79 48.87
CA ASP A 239 -6.92 16.95 48.81
C ASP A 239 -5.60 16.68 48.06
N ARG A 240 -5.26 15.40 47.86
CA ARG A 240 -4.02 14.96 47.21
C ARG A 240 -4.26 14.31 45.83
N VAL A 241 -5.51 14.19 45.37
CA VAL A 241 -5.86 13.57 44.12
C VAL A 241 -6.60 14.53 43.20
N HIS A 242 -6.00 14.88 42.10
CA HIS A 242 -6.54 15.79 41.10
C HIS A 242 -6.93 15.07 39.82
N VAL A 243 -7.98 15.51 39.15
CA VAL A 243 -8.40 14.97 37.84
C VAL A 243 -8.12 16.01 36.77
N ARG A 244 -7.33 15.64 35.78
CA ARG A 244 -6.98 16.51 34.65
C ARG A 244 -7.38 15.87 33.33
N SER A 245 -7.68 16.73 32.33
CA SER A 245 -7.91 16.27 30.97
C SER A 245 -6.57 16.12 30.23
N GLY A 246 -6.25 14.92 29.76
CA GLY A 246 -5.07 14.62 28.93
C GLY A 246 -5.34 14.57 27.42
N ARG A 247 -6.45 15.17 26.95
CA ARG A 247 -6.82 15.09 25.53
C ARG A 247 -5.90 15.90 24.62
N LYS A 248 -5.34 17.01 25.10
CA LYS A 248 -4.41 17.86 24.35
C LYS A 248 -2.97 17.52 24.73
N ALA A 249 -2.08 17.40 23.75
CA ALA A 249 -0.66 17.13 23.96
C ALA A 249 0.01 18.17 24.87
N ALA A 250 -0.25 19.46 24.66
CA ALA A 250 0.29 20.53 25.51
C ALA A 250 -0.09 20.38 27.00
N THR A 251 -1.33 19.94 27.30
CA THR A 251 -1.74 19.69 28.69
C THR A 251 -1.00 18.48 29.27
N ARG A 252 -0.80 17.43 28.49
CA ARG A 252 -0.03 16.27 28.91
C ARG A 252 1.42 16.63 29.19
N ALA A 253 2.03 17.44 28.29
CA ALA A 253 3.42 17.86 28.42
C ALA A 253 3.67 18.58 29.75
N VAL A 254 2.81 19.56 30.12
CA VAL A 254 2.93 20.29 31.39
C VAL A 254 2.84 19.35 32.60
N VAL A 255 1.86 18.43 32.61
CA VAL A 255 1.66 17.53 33.74
C VAL A 255 2.80 16.50 33.86
N LEU A 256 3.26 15.97 32.72
CA LEU A 256 4.32 14.95 32.70
C LEU A 256 5.70 15.53 32.99
N ALA A 257 5.96 16.81 32.65
CA ALA A 257 7.22 17.47 32.97
C ALA A 257 7.52 17.49 34.48
N GLU A 258 6.48 17.70 35.30
CA GLU A 258 6.58 17.73 36.77
C GLU A 258 6.48 16.33 37.44
N ALA A 259 5.97 15.31 36.72
CA ALA A 259 5.73 13.99 37.28
C ALA A 259 7.03 13.23 37.57
N ALA A 260 7.20 12.74 38.79
CA ALA A 260 8.31 11.86 39.15
C ALA A 260 8.01 10.40 38.73
N ILE A 261 6.76 9.95 38.88
CA ILE A 261 6.31 8.60 38.56
C ILE A 261 5.08 8.67 37.67
N VAL A 262 5.05 7.81 36.65
CA VAL A 262 3.88 7.65 35.76
C VAL A 262 3.45 6.19 35.70
N VAL A 263 2.15 5.98 35.85
CA VAL A 263 1.48 4.69 35.69
C VAL A 263 0.72 4.74 34.35
N PRO A 264 1.26 4.25 33.25
CA PRO A 264 0.55 4.19 31.98
C PRO A 264 -0.56 3.13 32.06
N ALA A 265 -1.55 3.25 31.19
CA ALA A 265 -2.57 2.22 31.08
C ALA A 265 -1.96 0.93 30.52
N PRO A 266 -2.28 -0.24 31.13
CA PRO A 266 -1.71 -1.51 30.69
C PRO A 266 -2.24 -1.99 29.33
N THR A 267 -3.37 -1.42 28.88
CA THR A 267 -4.01 -1.73 27.61
C THR A 267 -4.21 -0.48 26.77
N GLY A 268 -4.01 -0.59 25.48
CA GLY A 268 -4.26 0.48 24.52
C GLY A 268 -2.99 1.08 23.93
N SER A 269 -3.02 2.38 23.67
CA SER A 269 -1.90 3.09 23.02
C SER A 269 -0.68 3.19 23.93
N THR A 270 0.49 2.96 23.37
CA THR A 270 1.79 3.17 24.04
C THR A 270 2.15 4.67 24.17
N ARG A 271 1.31 5.58 23.64
CA ARG A 271 1.59 7.01 23.54
C ARG A 271 1.97 7.64 24.88
N LEU A 272 1.10 7.55 25.91
CA LEU A 272 1.38 8.20 27.20
C LEU A 272 2.65 7.64 27.85
N ARG A 273 2.95 6.36 27.65
CA ARG A 273 4.19 5.73 28.10
C ARG A 273 5.41 6.42 27.49
N LEU A 274 5.41 6.65 26.17
CA LEU A 274 6.50 7.32 25.48
C LEU A 274 6.60 8.81 25.84
N GLU A 275 5.46 9.49 25.97
CA GLU A 275 5.42 10.89 26.41
C GLU A 275 5.96 11.07 27.83
N ALA A 276 5.59 10.17 28.74
CA ALA A 276 6.09 10.15 30.12
C ALA A 276 7.59 9.85 30.17
N ALA A 277 8.05 8.90 29.36
CA ALA A 277 9.45 8.57 29.21
C ALA A 277 10.25 9.75 28.64
N ALA A 278 9.74 10.41 27.61
CA ALA A 278 10.32 11.62 27.03
C ALA A 278 10.37 12.78 28.03
N ALA A 279 9.34 12.93 28.85
CA ALA A 279 9.33 13.91 29.93
C ALA A 279 10.22 13.52 31.13
N GLY A 280 10.95 12.40 31.07
CA GLY A 280 11.86 11.97 32.15
C GLY A 280 11.15 11.52 33.41
N ALA A 281 9.99 10.89 33.32
CA ALA A 281 9.31 10.26 34.45
C ALA A 281 9.70 8.77 34.56
N ALA A 282 9.80 8.25 35.80
CA ALA A 282 9.95 6.81 36.02
C ALA A 282 8.63 6.11 35.76
N LEU A 283 8.66 5.02 35.00
CA LEU A 283 7.47 4.25 34.64
C LEU A 283 7.18 3.18 35.68
N ALA A 284 5.98 3.17 36.24
CA ALA A 284 5.46 2.11 37.12
C ALA A 284 4.53 1.20 36.32
N ASP A 285 5.10 0.39 35.44
CA ASP A 285 4.43 -0.52 34.51
C ASP A 285 5.00 -1.95 34.54
N PRO A 286 4.97 -2.62 35.71
CA PRO A 286 5.56 -3.95 35.85
C PRO A 286 4.85 -4.96 34.95
N PRO A 287 5.57 -6.01 34.45
CA PRO A 287 4.95 -7.13 33.74
C PRO A 287 3.86 -7.77 34.60
N GLY A 288 2.77 -8.23 33.95
CA GLY A 288 1.66 -8.89 34.63
C GLY A 288 0.65 -7.96 35.35
N VAL A 289 0.81 -6.64 35.24
CA VAL A 289 -0.08 -5.64 35.88
C VAL A 289 -1.54 -5.74 35.43
N LEU A 290 -1.81 -6.32 34.27
CA LEU A 290 -3.17 -6.58 33.76
C LEU A 290 -3.90 -7.61 34.64
N ASP A 291 -3.21 -8.70 34.93
CA ASP A 291 -3.79 -9.80 35.72
C ASP A 291 -3.72 -9.52 37.23
N GLN A 292 -2.71 -8.78 37.66
CA GLN A 292 -2.43 -8.42 39.04
C GLN A 292 -2.26 -6.91 39.20
N PRO A 293 -3.36 -6.14 39.29
CA PRO A 293 -3.30 -4.67 39.42
C PRO A 293 -2.49 -4.14 40.60
N GLU A 294 -2.37 -4.93 41.66
CA GLU A 294 -1.62 -4.60 42.86
C GLU A 294 -0.11 -4.44 42.60
N LEU A 295 0.41 -5.05 41.55
CA LEU A 295 1.80 -4.84 41.11
C LEU A 295 2.11 -3.37 40.80
N ALA A 296 1.11 -2.59 40.32
CA ALA A 296 1.27 -1.17 40.13
C ALA A 296 1.48 -0.43 41.47
N ALA A 297 0.76 -0.80 42.51
CA ALA A 297 0.92 -0.20 43.83
C ALA A 297 2.32 -0.48 44.41
N ALA A 298 2.79 -1.72 44.30
CA ALA A 298 4.13 -2.13 44.75
C ALA A 298 5.22 -1.40 43.95
N ALA A 299 5.07 -1.23 42.62
CA ALA A 299 6.00 -0.50 41.79
C ALA A 299 6.06 0.99 42.16
N ILE A 300 4.90 1.61 42.44
CA ILE A 300 4.83 3.00 42.90
C ILE A 300 5.55 3.15 44.25
N ALA A 301 5.25 2.32 45.25
CA ALA A 301 5.87 2.38 46.57
C ALA A 301 7.41 2.30 46.44
N ARG A 302 7.90 1.30 45.72
CA ARG A 302 9.34 1.11 45.49
C ARG A 302 9.99 2.31 44.81
N LEU A 303 9.36 2.89 43.78
CA LEU A 303 9.88 4.09 43.09
C LEU A 303 9.77 5.35 43.93
N ALA A 304 8.78 5.43 44.84
CA ALA A 304 8.62 6.58 45.73
C ALA A 304 9.66 6.61 46.84
N GLU A 305 10.01 5.44 47.39
CA GLU A 305 10.96 5.27 48.48
C GLU A 305 12.43 5.32 48.01
N ASP A 306 12.75 4.71 46.85
CA ASP A 306 14.08 4.58 46.32
C ASP A 306 14.34 5.64 45.21
N GLU A 307 15.05 6.71 45.59
CA GLU A 307 15.37 7.82 44.67
C GLU A 307 16.40 7.42 43.62
N GLU A 308 17.37 6.56 43.94
CA GLU A 308 18.37 6.09 42.98
C GLU A 308 17.73 5.21 41.90
N LEU A 309 16.87 4.28 42.31
CA LEU A 309 16.10 3.45 41.41
C LEU A 309 15.22 4.32 40.49
N ARG A 310 14.51 5.29 41.07
CA ARG A 310 13.64 6.20 40.31
C ARG A 310 14.44 6.99 39.27
N THR A 311 15.60 7.54 39.66
CA THR A 311 16.45 8.29 38.76
C THR A 311 17.03 7.40 37.65
N ARG A 312 17.47 6.21 37.96
CA ARG A 312 17.95 5.26 36.97
C ARG A 312 16.86 4.90 35.97
N ARG A 313 15.65 4.53 36.46
CA ARG A 313 14.49 4.21 35.61
C ARG A 313 14.05 5.38 34.73
N SER A 314 14.12 6.59 35.23
CA SER A 314 13.85 7.82 34.48
C SER A 314 14.84 7.99 33.31
N ARG A 315 16.14 7.79 33.53
CA ARG A 315 17.16 7.88 32.48
C ARG A 315 16.99 6.77 31.42
N GLU A 316 16.75 5.54 31.85
CA GLU A 316 16.48 4.42 30.95
C GLU A 316 15.26 4.70 30.06
N ALA A 317 14.18 5.17 30.66
CA ALA A 317 12.96 5.53 29.92
C ALA A 317 13.19 6.68 28.94
N ARG A 318 13.92 7.72 29.35
CA ARG A 318 14.24 8.86 28.47
C ARG A 318 15.09 8.44 27.27
N ALA A 319 16.11 7.63 27.47
CA ALA A 319 16.95 7.11 26.39
C ALA A 319 16.13 6.29 25.37
N LEU A 320 15.17 5.48 25.87
CA LEU A 320 14.23 4.75 25.00
C LEU A 320 13.36 5.73 24.18
N ALA A 321 12.80 6.77 24.81
CA ALA A 321 11.97 7.74 24.13
C ALA A 321 12.77 8.55 23.07
N GLU A 322 14.02 8.87 23.33
CA GLU A 322 14.91 9.55 22.37
C GLU A 322 15.19 8.66 21.15
N SER A 323 15.38 7.37 21.35
CA SER A 323 15.52 6.40 20.24
C SER A 323 14.24 6.22 19.42
N GLN A 324 13.10 6.64 19.96
CA GLN A 324 11.77 6.60 19.31
C GLN A 324 11.22 8.01 19.05
N SER A 325 12.09 9.00 18.84
CA SER A 325 11.64 10.34 18.45
C SER A 325 10.94 10.34 17.10
N PHE A 326 10.07 11.34 16.84
CA PHE A 326 9.49 11.48 15.50
C PHE A 326 10.55 11.65 14.41
N ALA A 327 11.70 12.27 14.73
CA ALA A 327 12.81 12.39 13.80
C ALA A 327 13.40 11.02 13.42
N THR A 328 13.62 10.13 14.40
CA THR A 328 14.09 8.76 14.17
C THR A 328 13.09 7.98 13.33
N VAL A 329 11.81 8.00 13.71
CA VAL A 329 10.74 7.29 12.98
C VAL A 329 10.60 7.80 11.54
N ALA A 330 10.67 9.12 11.33
CA ALA A 330 10.63 9.70 9.99
C ALA A 330 11.84 9.28 9.15
N GLY A 331 13.03 9.18 9.76
CA GLY A 331 14.24 8.68 9.09
C GLY A 331 14.11 7.22 8.66
N GLU A 332 13.54 6.35 9.51
CA GLU A 332 13.27 4.95 9.15
C GLU A 332 12.25 4.83 8.02
N LEU A 333 11.19 5.65 8.05
CA LEU A 333 10.19 5.70 6.98
C LEU A 333 10.79 6.25 5.67
N ASP A 334 11.63 7.31 5.74
CA ASP A 334 12.32 7.85 4.56
C ASP A 334 13.22 6.80 3.91
N ALA A 335 13.95 6.01 4.71
CA ALA A 335 14.76 4.91 4.20
C ALA A 335 13.91 3.87 3.45
N ILE A 336 12.72 3.52 3.97
CA ILE A 336 11.76 2.67 3.26
C ILE A 336 11.34 3.33 1.94
N TYR A 337 10.87 4.58 1.96
CA TYR A 337 10.38 5.27 0.76
C TYR A 337 11.43 5.35 -0.34
N ARG A 338 12.69 5.65 0.02
CA ARG A 338 13.81 5.70 -0.93
C ARG A 338 14.14 4.31 -1.49
N SER A 339 14.13 3.28 -0.65
CA SER A 339 14.37 1.92 -1.12
C SER A 339 13.32 1.44 -2.12
N LEU A 340 12.05 1.84 -1.92
CA LEU A 340 10.97 1.54 -2.83
C LEU A 340 11.10 2.30 -4.16
N GLY A 341 11.68 3.50 -4.15
CA GLY A 341 11.93 4.30 -5.35
C GLY A 341 12.72 3.56 -6.43
N GLY A 342 13.64 2.67 -6.02
CA GLY A 342 14.42 1.82 -6.93
C GLY A 342 13.58 0.80 -7.72
N ARG A 343 12.34 0.53 -7.30
CA ARG A 343 11.41 -0.35 -8.03
C ARG A 343 10.78 0.31 -9.26
N ARG A 344 10.83 1.64 -9.36
CA ARG A 344 10.25 2.38 -10.48
C ARG A 344 11.27 2.56 -11.60
N ARG A 345 10.88 2.19 -12.81
CA ARG A 345 11.66 2.50 -14.02
C ARG A 345 11.43 3.95 -14.42
N ALA A 346 12.49 4.64 -14.84
CA ALA A 346 12.37 5.97 -15.39
C ALA A 346 11.55 5.95 -16.69
N ARG A 347 10.46 6.70 -16.75
CA ARG A 347 9.67 6.85 -17.99
C ARG A 347 10.45 7.73 -18.95
N ARG A 348 11.13 7.12 -19.90
CA ARG A 348 11.73 7.82 -21.04
C ARG A 348 10.72 7.81 -22.18
N ARG A 349 10.38 8.98 -22.70
CA ARG A 349 9.49 9.13 -23.87
C ARG A 349 10.26 9.39 -25.17
N ASP A 350 11.57 9.34 -25.12
CA ASP A 350 12.41 9.53 -26.27
C ASP A 350 12.59 8.19 -27.00
N THR A 351 12.25 8.17 -28.28
CA THR A 351 12.45 7.04 -29.18
C THR A 351 13.78 7.15 -29.94
N GLY A 352 14.53 8.26 -29.76
CA GLY A 352 15.82 8.45 -30.40
C GLY A 352 15.80 8.17 -31.91
N PRO A 353 16.55 7.14 -32.39
CA PRO A 353 16.67 6.82 -33.79
C PRO A 353 15.36 6.41 -34.48
N LEU A 354 14.34 6.00 -33.73
CA LEU A 354 13.07 5.58 -34.29
C LEU A 354 12.11 6.74 -34.60
N ALA A 355 12.45 7.98 -34.28
CA ALA A 355 11.57 9.12 -34.50
C ALA A 355 11.14 9.28 -35.96
N ALA A 356 12.00 8.92 -36.90
CA ALA A 356 11.75 8.99 -38.34
C ALA A 356 11.06 7.73 -38.93
N ARG A 357 10.97 6.62 -38.17
CA ARG A 357 10.33 5.39 -38.64
C ARG A 357 8.81 5.59 -38.81
N PRO A 358 8.16 4.88 -39.74
CA PRO A 358 6.71 4.94 -39.90
C PRO A 358 5.99 4.43 -38.64
N TRP A 359 4.76 4.92 -38.45
CA TRP A 359 3.85 4.38 -37.47
C TRP A 359 3.19 3.13 -38.04
N ILE A 360 3.15 2.06 -37.23
CA ILE A 360 2.48 0.81 -37.53
C ILE A 360 1.50 0.46 -36.42
N LEU A 361 0.58 -0.46 -36.73
CA LEU A 361 -0.27 -1.13 -35.74
C LEU A 361 0.36 -2.47 -35.41
N ALA A 362 0.44 -2.80 -34.13
CA ALA A 362 1.00 -4.06 -33.66
C ALA A 362 0.03 -4.75 -32.69
N ASP A 363 -0.26 -6.02 -32.94
CA ASP A 363 -1.02 -6.88 -32.04
C ASP A 363 -0.06 -7.92 -31.44
N LEU A 364 0.13 -7.88 -30.11
CA LEU A 364 1.22 -8.60 -29.45
C LEU A 364 0.79 -9.91 -28.79
N HIS A 365 -0.45 -10.38 -29.02
CA HIS A 365 -0.96 -11.60 -28.40
C HIS A 365 -2.04 -12.23 -29.29
N MET A 366 -1.71 -13.33 -29.97
CA MET A 366 -2.66 -14.09 -30.77
C MET A 366 -2.20 -15.55 -30.99
N HIS A 367 -3.15 -16.39 -31.37
CA HIS A 367 -2.95 -17.83 -31.48
C HIS A 367 -3.26 -18.36 -32.88
N THR A 368 -2.65 -19.51 -33.20
CA THR A 368 -2.84 -20.25 -34.45
C THR A 368 -3.38 -21.64 -34.18
N SER A 369 -3.55 -22.43 -35.25
CA SER A 369 -3.94 -23.86 -35.16
C SER A 369 -2.92 -24.74 -34.42
N TRP A 370 -1.75 -24.21 -34.05
CA TRP A 370 -0.79 -24.88 -33.18
C TRP A 370 -1.22 -24.86 -31.71
N SER A 371 -2.01 -23.89 -31.29
CA SER A 371 -2.67 -23.92 -29.99
C SER A 371 -3.84 -24.91 -29.96
N HIS A 372 -3.95 -25.67 -28.88
CA HIS A 372 -4.99 -26.71 -28.69
C HIS A 372 -6.44 -26.18 -28.74
N ASP A 373 -6.64 -24.88 -28.65
CA ASP A 373 -7.95 -24.22 -28.55
C ASP A 373 -8.19 -23.16 -29.65
N CYS A 374 -7.32 -23.11 -30.65
CA CYS A 374 -7.44 -22.22 -31.81
C CYS A 374 -7.39 -23.06 -33.13
N SER A 375 -8.12 -22.61 -34.14
CA SER A 375 -8.18 -23.28 -35.46
C SER A 375 -7.83 -22.34 -36.63
N ILE A 376 -7.14 -21.26 -36.36
CA ILE A 376 -6.71 -20.28 -37.38
C ILE A 376 -5.42 -20.81 -38.02
N GLU A 377 -5.47 -21.13 -39.29
CA GLU A 377 -4.26 -21.49 -40.06
C GLU A 377 -3.32 -20.30 -40.20
N VAL A 378 -2.00 -20.55 -40.19
CA VAL A 378 -0.98 -19.51 -40.20
C VAL A 378 -1.15 -18.57 -41.42
N ASP A 379 -1.33 -19.08 -42.60
CA ASP A 379 -1.51 -18.26 -43.81
C ASP A 379 -2.78 -17.40 -43.74
N GLU A 380 -3.90 -17.96 -43.23
CA GLU A 380 -5.16 -17.22 -43.05
C GLU A 380 -4.97 -16.06 -42.03
N LEU A 381 -4.17 -16.28 -40.98
CA LEU A 381 -3.88 -15.29 -39.99
C LEU A 381 -3.04 -14.15 -40.58
N LEU A 382 -1.99 -14.48 -41.34
CA LEU A 382 -1.12 -13.45 -41.97
C LEU A 382 -1.91 -12.60 -42.95
N ASP A 383 -2.72 -13.24 -43.84
CA ASP A 383 -3.56 -12.52 -44.82
C ASP A 383 -4.58 -11.60 -44.11
N HIS A 384 -5.20 -12.08 -43.01
CA HIS A 384 -6.16 -11.31 -42.27
C HIS A 384 -5.50 -10.13 -41.50
N ALA A 385 -4.31 -10.34 -40.94
CA ALA A 385 -3.55 -9.30 -40.25
C ALA A 385 -3.18 -8.14 -41.21
N GLU A 386 -2.74 -8.45 -42.43
CA GLU A 386 -2.47 -7.45 -43.47
C GLU A 386 -3.76 -6.72 -43.90
N ALA A 387 -4.88 -7.43 -44.03
CA ALA A 387 -6.17 -6.85 -44.37
C ALA A 387 -6.71 -5.90 -43.29
N GLU A 388 -6.44 -6.18 -42.01
CA GLU A 388 -6.75 -5.28 -40.87
C GLU A 388 -5.75 -4.12 -40.73
N GLY A 389 -4.72 -4.04 -41.57
CA GLY A 389 -3.71 -2.98 -41.61
C GLY A 389 -2.69 -3.10 -40.47
N LEU A 390 -2.45 -4.30 -39.94
CA LEU A 390 -1.41 -4.54 -38.95
C LEU A 390 -0.04 -4.53 -39.66
N GLY A 391 0.93 -3.84 -39.08
CA GLY A 391 2.32 -3.82 -39.55
C GLY A 391 3.22 -4.71 -38.70
N ALA A 392 2.73 -5.21 -37.55
CA ALA A 392 3.42 -6.23 -36.74
C ALA A 392 2.41 -7.09 -35.98
N ILE A 393 2.75 -8.38 -35.84
CA ILE A 393 1.99 -9.34 -35.01
C ILE A 393 2.95 -10.21 -34.20
N ALA A 394 2.53 -10.63 -33.01
CA ALA A 394 3.23 -11.68 -32.26
C ALA A 394 2.40 -12.95 -32.26
N ILE A 395 3.01 -14.07 -32.65
CA ILE A 395 2.41 -15.40 -32.56
C ILE A 395 2.84 -15.99 -31.23
N THR A 396 1.87 -16.31 -30.38
CA THR A 396 2.08 -16.67 -28.98
C THR A 396 1.28 -17.91 -28.60
N ASP A 397 1.42 -18.98 -29.37
CA ASP A 397 0.70 -20.23 -29.15
C ASP A 397 0.99 -20.82 -27.75
N HIS A 398 -0.01 -21.48 -27.17
CA HIS A 398 0.07 -22.07 -25.83
C HIS A 398 1.07 -23.21 -25.74
N ASN A 399 2.19 -23.00 -25.04
CA ASN A 399 3.22 -24.00 -24.76
C ASN A 399 3.75 -24.72 -26.01
N VAL A 400 3.83 -24.02 -27.14
CA VAL A 400 4.37 -24.51 -28.39
C VAL A 400 4.91 -23.39 -29.26
N PHE A 401 6.10 -23.56 -29.80
CA PHE A 401 6.78 -22.56 -30.63
C PHE A 401 6.56 -22.77 -32.15
N GLY A 402 6.03 -23.93 -32.55
CA GLY A 402 5.93 -24.31 -33.96
C GLY A 402 5.15 -23.34 -34.83
N GLY A 403 4.02 -22.79 -34.33
CA GLY A 403 3.22 -21.79 -35.05
C GLY A 403 3.97 -20.50 -35.31
N ALA A 404 4.74 -20.03 -34.34
CA ALA A 404 5.58 -18.84 -34.48
C ALA A 404 6.70 -19.05 -35.50
N ALA A 405 7.36 -20.21 -35.48
CA ALA A 405 8.39 -20.57 -36.46
C ALA A 405 7.83 -20.64 -37.89
N GLU A 406 6.68 -21.28 -38.08
CA GLU A 406 5.99 -21.35 -39.36
C GLU A 406 5.60 -19.96 -39.86
N ALA A 407 5.02 -19.11 -38.98
CA ALA A 407 4.59 -17.78 -39.36
C ALA A 407 5.75 -16.88 -39.82
N VAL A 408 6.91 -16.96 -39.15
CA VAL A 408 8.13 -16.22 -39.57
C VAL A 408 8.58 -16.66 -40.98
N GLU A 409 8.54 -17.97 -41.28
CA GLU A 409 8.90 -18.47 -42.61
C GLU A 409 7.91 -18.02 -43.67
N ARG A 410 6.60 -18.12 -43.40
CA ARG A 410 5.51 -17.75 -44.31
C ARG A 410 5.42 -16.22 -44.53
N ALA A 411 5.89 -15.44 -43.60
CA ALA A 411 5.90 -13.98 -43.71
C ALA A 411 7.06 -13.44 -44.55
N ARG A 412 7.98 -14.24 -45.02
CA ARG A 412 9.10 -13.78 -45.86
C ARG A 412 8.61 -13.09 -47.12
N GLY A 413 8.98 -11.82 -47.25
CA GLY A 413 8.60 -10.98 -48.42
C GLY A 413 7.26 -10.25 -48.25
N ARG A 414 6.58 -10.38 -47.13
CA ARG A 414 5.40 -9.59 -46.75
C ARG A 414 5.84 -8.26 -46.07
N ASP A 415 4.99 -7.26 -46.10
CA ASP A 415 5.17 -5.99 -45.35
C ASP A 415 4.66 -6.11 -43.91
N LEU A 416 4.75 -7.31 -43.32
CA LEU A 416 4.29 -7.64 -41.99
C LEU A 416 5.45 -8.16 -41.14
N ILE A 417 5.71 -7.51 -40.01
CA ILE A 417 6.69 -7.97 -39.02
C ILE A 417 6.03 -9.06 -38.15
N VAL A 418 6.57 -10.29 -38.23
CA VAL A 418 6.16 -11.37 -37.33
C VAL A 418 7.17 -11.48 -36.20
N ILE A 419 6.69 -11.35 -34.98
CA ILE A 419 7.45 -11.54 -33.74
C ILE A 419 7.23 -12.99 -33.30
N PRO A 420 8.27 -13.85 -33.34
CA PRO A 420 8.14 -15.20 -32.83
C PRO A 420 8.06 -15.20 -31.32
N GLY A 421 7.05 -15.87 -30.76
CA GLY A 421 6.82 -15.94 -29.33
C GLY A 421 6.11 -17.22 -28.92
N GLU A 422 5.89 -17.33 -27.65
CA GLU A 422 5.19 -18.46 -27.03
C GLU A 422 4.53 -18.01 -25.74
N GLU A 423 3.25 -18.36 -25.52
CA GLU A 423 2.58 -18.18 -24.23
C GLU A 423 2.76 -19.43 -23.38
N VAL A 424 3.70 -19.35 -22.44
CA VAL A 424 4.10 -20.46 -21.59
C VAL A 424 3.27 -20.47 -20.32
N LYS A 425 2.53 -21.55 -20.09
CA LYS A 425 1.84 -21.77 -18.83
C LYS A 425 2.82 -22.28 -17.78
N THR A 426 3.01 -21.50 -16.72
CA THR A 426 3.83 -21.90 -15.58
C THR A 426 3.12 -22.97 -14.73
N ASP A 427 3.86 -23.66 -13.88
CA ASP A 427 3.32 -24.73 -13.03
C ASP A 427 2.37 -24.20 -11.94
N ASP A 428 2.55 -22.97 -11.48
CA ASP A 428 1.91 -22.46 -10.27
C ASP A 428 1.25 -21.08 -10.39
N GLN A 429 1.67 -20.19 -11.33
CA GLN A 429 1.37 -18.76 -11.25
C GLN A 429 0.96 -18.09 -12.57
N GLY A 430 0.17 -18.77 -13.37
CA GLY A 430 -0.37 -18.20 -14.61
C GLY A 430 0.57 -18.38 -15.81
N GLU A 431 0.55 -17.41 -16.71
CA GLU A 431 1.20 -17.49 -18.01
C GLU A 431 2.24 -16.37 -18.16
N VAL A 432 3.30 -16.65 -18.93
CA VAL A 432 4.34 -15.70 -19.33
C VAL A 432 4.56 -15.84 -20.82
N ILE A 433 4.53 -14.74 -21.57
CA ILE A 433 4.87 -14.72 -22.97
C ILE A 433 6.35 -14.38 -23.12
N GLY A 434 7.07 -15.23 -23.85
CA GLY A 434 8.37 -14.89 -24.42
C GLY A 434 8.17 -14.36 -25.84
N LEU A 435 8.72 -13.18 -26.15
CA LEU A 435 8.75 -12.63 -27.51
C LEU A 435 10.19 -12.64 -28.04
N PHE A 436 10.34 -12.71 -29.37
CA PHE A 436 11.63 -12.82 -30.06
C PHE A 436 12.40 -14.10 -29.70
N LEU A 437 11.66 -15.18 -29.43
CA LEU A 437 12.24 -16.48 -29.14
C LEU A 437 12.88 -17.11 -30.39
N ARG A 438 13.81 -18.04 -30.16
CA ARG A 438 14.48 -18.82 -31.19
C ARG A 438 14.05 -20.29 -31.17
N GLU A 439 13.59 -20.76 -30.00
CA GLU A 439 13.16 -22.12 -29.74
C GLU A 439 12.11 -22.21 -28.65
N GLU A 440 11.45 -23.33 -28.53
CA GLU A 440 10.39 -23.60 -27.55
C GLU A 440 10.90 -23.53 -26.12
N ILE A 441 10.11 -22.93 -25.24
CA ILE A 441 10.35 -22.91 -23.79
C ILE A 441 9.82 -24.19 -23.17
N PRO A 442 10.60 -24.95 -22.38
CA PRO A 442 10.15 -26.19 -21.75
C PRO A 442 8.93 -25.98 -20.83
N ARG A 443 8.00 -26.90 -20.85
CA ARG A 443 6.80 -26.90 -19.99
C ARG A 443 7.12 -27.25 -18.54
N GLY A 444 6.24 -26.87 -17.61
CA GLY A 444 6.29 -27.28 -16.20
C GLY A 444 7.32 -26.53 -15.37
N MET A 445 7.78 -25.41 -15.86
CA MET A 445 8.66 -24.49 -15.13
C MET A 445 7.85 -23.59 -14.19
N SER A 446 8.47 -23.19 -13.08
CA SER A 446 7.95 -22.12 -12.26
C SER A 446 8.00 -20.77 -13.01
N PHE A 447 7.29 -19.78 -12.52
CA PHE A 447 7.31 -18.43 -13.09
C PHE A 447 8.74 -17.88 -13.27
N SER A 448 9.58 -18.05 -12.25
CA SER A 448 10.97 -17.55 -12.28
C SER A 448 11.85 -18.30 -13.27
N GLU A 449 11.69 -19.61 -13.40
CA GLU A 449 12.44 -20.44 -14.35
C GLU A 449 12.02 -20.12 -15.80
N THR A 450 10.72 -19.93 -16.04
CA THR A 450 10.20 -19.52 -17.36
C THR A 450 10.80 -18.16 -17.78
N VAL A 451 10.83 -17.19 -16.88
CA VAL A 451 11.45 -15.89 -17.13
C VAL A 451 12.95 -16.04 -17.45
N ALA A 452 13.66 -16.89 -16.71
CA ALA A 452 15.08 -17.15 -16.95
C ALA A 452 15.32 -17.78 -18.32
N ALA A 453 14.52 -18.78 -18.71
CA ALA A 453 14.62 -19.44 -20.00
C ALA A 453 14.37 -18.48 -21.19
N ILE A 454 13.41 -17.54 -21.04
CA ILE A 454 13.20 -16.47 -22.04
C ILE A 454 14.44 -15.58 -22.14
N ARG A 455 15.05 -15.22 -21.01
CA ARG A 455 16.27 -14.39 -20.97
C ARG A 455 17.49 -15.07 -21.59
N GLU A 456 17.65 -16.37 -21.41
CA GLU A 456 18.73 -17.17 -22.01
C GLU A 456 18.69 -17.10 -23.55
N GLN A 457 17.52 -16.94 -24.13
CA GLN A 457 17.34 -16.73 -25.57
C GLN A 457 17.45 -15.26 -26.00
N GLU A 458 17.76 -14.32 -25.10
CA GLU A 458 17.71 -12.87 -25.31
C GLU A 458 16.30 -12.36 -25.66
N GLY A 459 15.28 -13.13 -25.27
CA GLY A 459 13.88 -12.84 -25.49
C GLY A 459 13.37 -11.69 -24.61
N VAL A 460 12.24 -11.12 -25.01
CA VAL A 460 11.51 -10.09 -24.25
C VAL A 460 10.45 -10.77 -23.38
N VAL A 461 10.51 -10.49 -22.08
CA VAL A 461 9.53 -11.01 -21.11
C VAL A 461 8.28 -10.13 -21.14
N TYR A 462 7.21 -10.66 -21.69
CA TYR A 462 5.89 -10.03 -21.78
C TYR A 462 4.92 -10.73 -20.83
N LEU A 463 4.29 -9.99 -19.92
CA LEU A 463 3.35 -10.57 -18.96
C LEU A 463 1.92 -10.38 -19.45
N PRO A 464 1.23 -11.45 -19.92
CA PRO A 464 -0.11 -11.38 -20.46
C PRO A 464 -1.14 -11.26 -19.31
N HIS A 465 -2.25 -10.59 -19.55
CA HIS A 465 -3.45 -10.47 -18.69
C HIS A 465 -3.23 -10.71 -17.16
N PRO A 466 -2.25 -10.05 -16.51
CA PRO A 466 -1.70 -10.44 -15.20
C PRO A 466 -2.68 -10.35 -14.03
N PHE A 467 -3.87 -9.81 -14.26
CA PHE A 467 -4.90 -9.63 -13.22
C PHE A 467 -6.23 -10.30 -13.55
N ASP A 468 -6.27 -11.14 -14.60
CA ASP A 468 -7.47 -11.93 -14.94
C ASP A 468 -7.68 -13.09 -13.97
N ARG A 469 -8.55 -12.86 -13.00
CA ARG A 469 -8.89 -13.85 -11.95
C ARG A 469 -9.81 -14.98 -12.41
N MET A 470 -10.15 -15.02 -13.68
CA MET A 470 -10.81 -16.19 -14.29
C MET A 470 -9.79 -17.31 -14.59
N HIS A 471 -8.51 -16.95 -14.63
CA HIS A 471 -7.36 -17.85 -14.82
C HIS A 471 -6.41 -17.78 -13.62
N ALA A 472 -5.38 -18.62 -13.63
CA ALA A 472 -4.28 -18.49 -12.68
C ALA A 472 -3.52 -17.18 -12.96
N ILE A 473 -3.15 -16.47 -11.90
CA ILE A 473 -2.41 -15.20 -11.99
C ILE A 473 -1.21 -15.24 -11.06
N PRO A 474 -0.15 -14.48 -11.37
CA PRO A 474 1.01 -14.38 -10.47
C PRO A 474 0.63 -13.82 -9.10
N PHE A 475 1.25 -14.37 -8.05
CA PHE A 475 1.09 -13.79 -6.71
C PHE A 475 1.70 -12.38 -6.65
N PRO A 476 1.12 -11.47 -5.85
CA PRO A 476 1.67 -10.12 -5.68
C PRO A 476 3.16 -10.10 -5.28
N THR A 477 3.57 -11.04 -4.43
CA THR A 477 4.97 -11.20 -4.01
C THR A 477 5.89 -11.59 -5.16
N THR A 478 5.43 -12.46 -6.06
CA THR A 478 6.15 -12.86 -7.27
C THR A 478 6.29 -11.69 -8.24
N LEU A 479 5.20 -10.98 -8.51
CA LEU A 479 5.24 -9.78 -9.36
C LEU A 479 6.23 -8.74 -8.82
N HIS A 480 6.23 -8.49 -7.50
CA HIS A 480 7.15 -7.54 -6.89
C HIS A 480 8.61 -8.02 -6.93
N ARG A 481 8.85 -9.31 -6.81
CA ARG A 481 10.19 -9.90 -6.87
C ARG A 481 10.76 -9.88 -8.30
N GLN A 482 9.91 -10.22 -9.27
CA GLN A 482 10.29 -10.32 -10.69
C GLN A 482 10.11 -9.01 -11.47
N LEU A 483 9.80 -7.90 -10.79
CA LEU A 483 9.46 -6.64 -11.44
C LEU A 483 10.54 -6.13 -12.39
N HIS A 484 11.82 -6.37 -12.08
CA HIS A 484 12.95 -5.96 -12.92
C HIS A 484 13.14 -6.86 -14.15
N GLU A 485 12.63 -8.06 -14.11
CA GLU A 485 12.71 -9.04 -15.20
C GLU A 485 11.57 -8.90 -16.22
N ILE A 486 10.46 -8.28 -15.85
CA ILE A 486 9.33 -8.05 -16.76
C ILE A 486 9.62 -6.86 -17.65
N ASP A 487 9.73 -7.05 -18.96
CA ASP A 487 9.97 -5.96 -19.91
C ASP A 487 8.72 -5.21 -20.27
N VAL A 488 7.62 -5.94 -20.52
CA VAL A 488 6.35 -5.40 -21.00
C VAL A 488 5.21 -5.99 -20.18
N LEU A 489 4.24 -5.14 -19.82
CA LEU A 489 3.01 -5.58 -19.15
C LEU A 489 1.82 -5.41 -20.09
N GLU A 490 1.05 -6.45 -20.31
CA GLU A 490 -0.19 -6.34 -21.08
C GLU A 490 -1.23 -5.53 -20.28
N VAL A 491 -1.44 -4.29 -20.71
CA VAL A 491 -2.39 -3.37 -20.06
C VAL A 491 -3.75 -3.38 -20.72
N TYR A 492 -3.86 -3.99 -21.88
CA TYR A 492 -5.11 -4.21 -22.57
C TYR A 492 -5.07 -5.54 -23.31
N ASN A 493 -5.94 -6.45 -22.91
CA ASN A 493 -6.27 -7.68 -23.58
C ASN A 493 -7.76 -7.60 -23.97
N ALA A 494 -8.04 -7.74 -25.26
CA ALA A 494 -9.39 -7.51 -25.80
C ALA A 494 -10.36 -8.67 -25.50
N ARG A 495 -9.86 -9.83 -25.06
CA ARG A 495 -10.64 -11.02 -24.73
C ARG A 495 -11.14 -11.05 -23.29
N LEU A 496 -10.64 -10.17 -22.43
CA LEU A 496 -11.02 -10.16 -21.00
C LEU A 496 -12.50 -9.83 -20.81
N LEU A 497 -13.16 -10.65 -20.00
CA LEU A 497 -14.59 -10.50 -19.67
C LEU A 497 -14.86 -9.21 -18.85
N PHE A 498 -13.91 -8.82 -17.98
CA PHE A 498 -14.04 -7.70 -17.09
C PHE A 498 -12.97 -6.64 -17.36
N GLU A 499 -13.38 -5.48 -17.90
CA GLU A 499 -12.50 -4.35 -18.18
C GLU A 499 -11.69 -3.89 -16.95
N GLY A 500 -12.22 -4.12 -15.75
CA GLY A 500 -11.53 -3.82 -14.50
C GLY A 500 -10.18 -4.51 -14.32
N TYR A 501 -9.91 -5.61 -15.03
CA TYR A 501 -8.59 -6.28 -15.02
C TYR A 501 -7.59 -5.52 -15.89
N ASN A 502 -7.99 -5.04 -17.06
CA ASN A 502 -7.19 -4.14 -17.89
C ASN A 502 -6.84 -2.84 -17.15
N ASP A 503 -7.83 -2.24 -16.45
CA ASP A 503 -7.57 -1.05 -15.62
C ASP A 503 -6.59 -1.33 -14.49
N GLU A 504 -6.60 -2.52 -13.92
CA GLU A 504 -5.65 -2.94 -12.88
C GLU A 504 -4.23 -3.06 -13.44
N ALA A 505 -4.08 -3.69 -14.59
CA ALA A 505 -2.82 -3.82 -15.32
C ALA A 505 -2.24 -2.45 -15.71
N LEU A 506 -3.06 -1.56 -16.25
CA LEU A 506 -2.64 -0.20 -16.61
C LEU A 506 -2.14 0.59 -15.39
N ARG A 507 -2.84 0.49 -14.24
CA ARG A 507 -2.38 1.13 -13.00
C ARG A 507 -1.06 0.56 -12.50
N PHE A 508 -0.89 -0.77 -12.57
CA PHE A 508 0.37 -1.43 -12.19
C PHE A 508 1.52 -0.98 -13.09
N ALA A 509 1.33 -1.00 -14.42
CA ALA A 509 2.34 -0.53 -15.37
C ALA A 509 2.75 0.92 -15.10
N ARG A 510 1.77 1.80 -14.86
CA ARG A 510 2.01 3.21 -14.54
C ARG A 510 2.76 3.39 -13.21
N LYS A 511 2.41 2.59 -12.22
CA LYS A 511 3.04 2.63 -10.90
C LYS A 511 4.54 2.36 -10.97
N TYR A 512 4.94 1.33 -11.71
CA TYR A 512 6.34 0.92 -11.78
C TYR A 512 7.09 1.42 -13.04
N GLY A 513 6.41 2.13 -13.92
CA GLY A 513 6.98 2.63 -15.16
C GLY A 513 7.29 1.53 -16.19
N LEU A 514 6.53 0.43 -16.16
CA LEU A 514 6.65 -0.64 -17.14
C LEU A 514 6.09 -0.20 -18.49
N PRO A 515 6.72 -0.58 -19.61
CA PRO A 515 6.15 -0.45 -20.93
C PRO A 515 4.80 -1.16 -21.03
N ALA A 516 3.86 -0.50 -21.71
CA ALA A 516 2.51 -1.02 -21.90
C ALA A 516 2.46 -1.88 -23.16
N GLY A 517 1.99 -3.11 -23.02
CA GLY A 517 1.63 -4.01 -24.12
C GLY A 517 0.12 -4.04 -24.35
N ALA A 518 -0.30 -4.50 -25.52
CA ALA A 518 -1.69 -4.80 -25.81
C ALA A 518 -1.77 -5.95 -26.81
N GLY A 519 -2.80 -6.80 -26.66
CA GLY A 519 -3.08 -7.90 -27.53
C GLY A 519 -4.55 -8.18 -27.68
N SER A 520 -4.92 -8.81 -28.80
CA SER A 520 -6.28 -9.28 -29.05
C SER A 520 -6.59 -10.57 -28.30
N ASP A 521 -5.58 -11.40 -28.06
CA ASP A 521 -5.72 -12.79 -27.59
C ASP A 521 -6.68 -13.56 -28.51
N ALA A 522 -6.49 -13.35 -29.83
CA ALA A 522 -7.40 -13.83 -30.84
C ALA A 522 -7.30 -15.34 -31.04
N HIS A 523 -8.44 -16.02 -30.96
CA HIS A 523 -8.65 -17.44 -31.27
C HIS A 523 -9.63 -17.63 -32.45
N VAL A 524 -10.04 -16.52 -33.04
CA VAL A 524 -10.84 -16.44 -34.28
C VAL A 524 -10.39 -15.24 -35.09
N LEU A 525 -10.40 -15.30 -36.42
CA LEU A 525 -9.92 -14.21 -37.30
C LEU A 525 -10.53 -12.85 -36.96
N GLN A 526 -11.83 -12.83 -36.63
CA GLN A 526 -12.54 -11.58 -36.27
C GLN A 526 -12.03 -10.93 -34.98
N GLY A 527 -11.25 -11.65 -34.15
CA GLY A 527 -10.61 -11.13 -32.95
C GLY A 527 -9.33 -10.34 -33.24
N VAL A 528 -8.64 -10.65 -34.32
CA VAL A 528 -7.34 -10.05 -34.68
C VAL A 528 -7.44 -8.52 -34.78
N GLY A 529 -6.46 -7.80 -34.20
CA GLY A 529 -6.39 -6.36 -34.20
C GLY A 529 -7.41 -5.64 -33.29
N THR A 530 -8.21 -6.37 -32.47
CA THR A 530 -9.15 -5.76 -31.52
C THR A 530 -8.44 -5.18 -30.29
N GLY A 531 -7.25 -5.69 -29.96
CA GLY A 531 -6.29 -5.12 -29.01
C GLY A 531 -4.97 -4.88 -29.73
N ALA A 532 -4.57 -3.63 -29.87
CA ALA A 532 -3.36 -3.29 -30.63
C ALA A 532 -2.63 -2.10 -30.03
N LEU A 533 -1.39 -1.92 -30.46
CA LEU A 533 -0.56 -0.74 -30.20
C LEU A 533 -0.36 0.03 -31.49
N ARG A 534 -0.44 1.35 -31.43
CA ARG A 534 0.12 2.23 -32.43
C ARG A 534 1.54 2.60 -32.00
N MET A 535 2.54 2.15 -32.74
CA MET A 535 3.94 2.31 -32.36
C MET A 535 4.84 2.54 -33.59
N ARG A 536 6.08 2.96 -33.39
CA ARG A 536 7.03 3.09 -34.49
C ARG A 536 7.48 1.73 -34.98
N SER A 537 7.66 1.56 -36.28
CA SER A 537 8.26 0.35 -36.87
C SER A 537 9.65 0.09 -36.28
N PHE A 538 10.03 -1.15 -36.13
CA PHE A 538 11.24 -1.60 -35.41
C PHE A 538 11.88 -2.81 -36.10
N GLN A 539 13.16 -3.03 -35.75
CA GLN A 539 13.91 -4.22 -36.14
C GLN A 539 14.51 -4.85 -34.87
N GLY A 540 14.03 -6.06 -34.54
CA GLY A 540 14.49 -6.81 -33.37
C GLY A 540 14.02 -6.28 -32.01
N PRO A 541 14.44 -6.97 -30.92
CA PRO A 541 13.92 -6.75 -29.57
C PRO A 541 14.30 -5.39 -28.98
N GLU A 542 15.49 -4.88 -29.25
CA GLU A 542 15.96 -3.59 -28.69
C GLU A 542 15.14 -2.41 -29.24
N GLU A 543 14.96 -2.32 -30.57
CA GLU A 543 14.15 -1.30 -31.19
C GLU A 543 12.67 -1.44 -30.83
N PHE A 544 12.17 -2.66 -30.68
CA PHE A 544 10.83 -2.92 -30.18
C PHE A 544 10.60 -2.31 -28.79
N LEU A 545 11.48 -2.59 -27.84
CA LEU A 545 11.41 -2.00 -26.49
C LEU A 545 11.55 -0.48 -26.51
N LEU A 546 12.35 0.05 -27.42
CA LEU A 546 12.47 1.50 -27.63
C LEU A 546 11.18 2.10 -28.19
N SER A 547 10.55 1.45 -29.15
CA SER A 547 9.30 1.87 -29.77
C SER A 547 8.12 1.88 -28.77
N LEU A 548 8.08 0.93 -27.84
CA LEU A 548 7.07 0.87 -26.78
C LEU A 548 7.04 2.12 -25.88
N ARG A 549 8.13 2.89 -25.80
CA ARG A 549 8.17 4.11 -24.96
C ARG A 549 7.16 5.18 -25.39
N THR A 550 6.78 5.20 -26.66
CA THR A 550 5.80 6.14 -27.22
C THR A 550 4.57 5.46 -27.79
N ALA A 551 4.45 4.16 -27.60
CA ALA A 551 3.30 3.39 -28.09
C ALA A 551 1.99 3.85 -27.44
N GLU A 552 0.94 3.84 -28.23
CA GLU A 552 -0.43 4.17 -27.83
C GLU A 552 -1.29 2.92 -27.90
N VAL A 553 -2.00 2.62 -26.82
CA VAL A 553 -2.92 1.47 -26.77
C VAL A 553 -4.20 1.80 -27.53
N LEU A 554 -4.48 1.02 -28.54
CA LEU A 554 -5.73 1.09 -29.32
C LEU A 554 -6.70 0.00 -28.86
N ARG A 555 -7.91 0.40 -28.54
CA ARG A 555 -8.99 -0.48 -28.09
C ARG A 555 -10.07 -0.49 -29.17
N ARG A 556 -10.30 -1.65 -29.77
CA ARG A 556 -11.36 -1.88 -30.77
C ARG A 556 -12.27 -3.03 -30.31
N PRO A 557 -12.97 -2.86 -29.16
CA PRO A 557 -13.70 -3.97 -28.55
C PRO A 557 -14.80 -4.50 -29.50
N LYS A 558 -14.81 -5.80 -29.70
CA LYS A 558 -15.94 -6.51 -30.32
C LYS A 558 -16.72 -7.24 -29.20
N SER A 559 -18.00 -7.52 -29.44
CA SER A 559 -18.81 -8.26 -28.46
C SER A 559 -18.19 -9.62 -28.15
N LEU A 560 -17.83 -9.87 -26.88
CA LEU A 560 -17.30 -11.16 -26.44
C LEU A 560 -18.25 -12.32 -26.73
N ALA A 561 -19.56 -12.10 -26.59
CA ALA A 561 -20.57 -13.10 -26.95
C ALA A 561 -20.51 -13.45 -28.44
N TYR A 562 -20.28 -12.46 -29.29
CA TYR A 562 -20.10 -12.66 -30.74
C TYR A 562 -18.84 -13.48 -31.03
N LEU A 563 -17.69 -13.09 -30.45
CA LEU A 563 -16.42 -13.81 -30.64
C LEU A 563 -16.48 -15.25 -30.11
N GLN A 564 -17.10 -15.47 -28.95
CA GLN A 564 -17.32 -16.82 -28.41
C GLN A 564 -18.26 -17.66 -29.27
N SER A 565 -19.31 -17.10 -29.84
CA SER A 565 -20.18 -17.82 -30.76
C SER A 565 -19.44 -18.25 -32.01
N LEU A 566 -18.54 -17.42 -32.54
CA LEU A 566 -17.70 -17.76 -33.70
C LEU A 566 -16.70 -18.87 -33.37
N LYS A 567 -16.05 -18.82 -32.19
CA LYS A 567 -15.15 -19.89 -31.72
C LYS A 567 -15.89 -21.22 -31.62
N TRP A 568 -17.11 -21.23 -31.05
CA TRP A 568 -17.92 -22.43 -30.96
C TRP A 568 -18.30 -22.97 -32.33
N VAL A 569 -18.69 -22.12 -33.29
CA VAL A 569 -19.00 -22.52 -34.67
C VAL A 569 -17.77 -23.11 -35.38
N ALA A 570 -16.57 -22.53 -35.20
CA ALA A 570 -15.33 -23.03 -35.76
C ALA A 570 -15.01 -24.42 -35.21
N GLN A 571 -15.06 -24.62 -33.91
CA GLN A 571 -14.83 -25.93 -33.26
C GLN A 571 -15.83 -27.02 -33.68
N VAL A 572 -17.11 -26.65 -33.90
CA VAL A 572 -18.11 -27.62 -34.40
C VAL A 572 -17.82 -28.01 -35.84
N LYS A 573 -17.42 -27.07 -36.70
CA LYS A 573 -17.03 -27.36 -38.08
C LYS A 573 -15.82 -28.30 -38.18
N GLU A 574 -14.84 -28.12 -37.29
CA GLU A 574 -13.65 -28.97 -37.23
C GLU A 574 -13.97 -30.41 -36.80
N LYS A 575 -14.87 -30.58 -35.83
CA LYS A 575 -15.34 -31.92 -35.39
C LYS A 575 -16.21 -32.64 -36.42
N VAL A 576 -16.72 -31.94 -37.40
CA VAL A 576 -17.59 -32.48 -38.46
C VAL A 576 -16.78 -32.77 -39.75
N ARG A 577 -15.58 -32.21 -39.88
CA ARG A 577 -14.59 -32.60 -40.89
C ARG A 577 -13.75 -33.79 -40.41
#